data_1ef5d11e95112b011c8856570d588d2d
#
_entry.id   1ef5d11e95112b011c8856570d588d2d
#
_cell.length_a   1.000
_cell.length_b   1.000
_cell.length_c   1.000
_cell.angle_alpha   90.00
_cell.angle_beta   90.00
_cell.angle_gamma   90.00
#
_symmetry.space_group_name_H-M   'P 1'
#
loop_
_entity.id
_entity.type
_entity.pdbx_description
1 polymer ?
#
loop_
_entity_poly.entity_id
_entity_poly.type
_entity_poly.pdbx_seq_one_letter_code
_entity_poly.pdbx_strand_id
1 'polypeptide(L)'
;MGRSRCLLRKNNRILIWVFDMTIYFYGQDFKYEIEGVCKLFFPLIRFTHIYNAPIKPPDGDEDYVHTVRLRRTDETLLRVEVQLDGESTVQEESIKNAQTRYDNECERVLCVLLYQILQARIGVSPRWGILTGVRPVNIIQRERQTGKNDTQIAAWLSEKYLVSADKLKLAFLTADTQEPMLRSMRPASFSLYVAIPFCTSRCSYCSFVSHAITTKKATDKVDEYVRLLCRELEKAADVAKQEKLVLDTIYIGGGTPTALSAQQLQTVTDAVNRYFDTAGAR
;
A
#
# COMPACT_ATOMS: atom_id res chain seq x y z
N MET A 1 -34.55 -3.22 -13.99
CA MET A 1 -33.19 -3.23 -14.53
C MET A 1 -32.43 -4.31 -13.80
N GLY A 2 -31.85 -5.28 -14.52
CA GLY A 2 -31.46 -6.57 -14.01
C GLY A 2 -30.33 -6.58 -12.98
N ARG A 3 -30.60 -7.20 -11.84
CA ARG A 3 -29.64 -7.51 -10.77
C ARG A 3 -28.68 -8.59 -11.29
N SER A 4 -27.42 -8.25 -11.44
CA SER A 4 -26.38 -9.23 -11.76
C SER A 4 -25.89 -9.84 -10.44
N ARG A 5 -26.33 -11.06 -10.13
CA ARG A 5 -25.96 -11.80 -8.93
C ARG A 5 -24.56 -12.42 -9.08
N CYS A 6 -23.74 -12.28 -8.06
CA CYS A 6 -22.47 -12.99 -7.93
C CYS A 6 -22.73 -14.45 -7.62
N LEU A 7 -22.47 -15.35 -8.56
CA LEU A 7 -22.41 -16.78 -8.30
C LEU A 7 -20.95 -17.19 -8.15
N LEU A 8 -20.50 -17.30 -6.90
CA LEU A 8 -19.27 -18.02 -6.56
C LEU A 8 -19.47 -19.51 -6.86
N ARG A 9 -19.24 -19.95 -8.09
CA ARG A 9 -19.16 -21.38 -8.40
C ARG A 9 -17.75 -21.92 -8.14
N LYS A 10 -17.67 -22.90 -7.26
CA LYS A 10 -16.57 -23.86 -7.10
C LYS A 10 -16.25 -24.54 -8.43
N ASN A 11 -15.52 -23.95 -9.33
CA ASN A 11 -14.74 -24.61 -10.39
C ASN A 11 -14.07 -23.53 -11.26
N ASN A 12 -12.80 -23.35 -11.09
CA ASN A 12 -11.73 -22.79 -11.96
C ASN A 12 -12.09 -21.95 -13.21
N ARG A 13 -13.12 -21.09 -13.19
CA ARG A 13 -13.35 -20.05 -14.18
C ARG A 13 -13.70 -18.75 -13.47
N ILE A 14 -12.75 -17.80 -13.47
CA ILE A 14 -12.95 -16.44 -13.04
C ILE A 14 -13.85 -15.76 -14.07
N LEU A 15 -15.13 -15.64 -13.75
CA LEU A 15 -16.05 -14.74 -14.46
C LEU A 15 -15.86 -13.34 -13.84
N ILE A 16 -15.30 -12.43 -14.63
CA ILE A 16 -15.10 -11.03 -14.25
C ILE A 16 -16.45 -10.32 -14.38
N TRP A 17 -17.14 -10.14 -13.26
CA TRP A 17 -18.27 -9.22 -13.18
C TRP A 17 -17.82 -7.99 -12.41
N VAL A 18 -18.05 -6.81 -12.96
CA VAL A 18 -17.85 -5.54 -12.24
C VAL A 18 -19.11 -5.32 -11.40
N PHE A 19 -19.00 -5.56 -10.10
CA PHE A 19 -20.04 -5.21 -9.13
C PHE A 19 -19.65 -3.94 -8.42
N ASP A 20 -20.64 -3.16 -8.04
CA ASP A 20 -20.48 -2.04 -7.13
C ASP A 20 -20.88 -2.54 -5.72
N MET A 21 -20.04 -2.30 -4.72
CA MET A 21 -20.31 -2.59 -3.31
C MET A 21 -20.27 -1.28 -2.54
N THR A 22 -21.19 -1.10 -1.61
CA THR A 22 -21.22 0.10 -0.76
C THR A 22 -20.55 -0.16 0.57
N ILE A 23 -19.67 0.76 0.99
CA ILE A 23 -19.09 0.77 2.33
C ILE A 23 -19.69 1.92 3.11
N TYR A 24 -20.36 1.59 4.22
CA TYR A 24 -20.96 2.54 5.16
C TYR A 24 -20.03 2.77 6.34
N PHE A 25 -19.82 4.03 6.73
CA PHE A 25 -18.99 4.42 7.85
C PHE A 25 -19.80 5.20 8.88
N TYR A 26 -19.75 4.76 10.14
CA TYR A 26 -20.34 5.44 11.27
C TYR A 26 -19.27 5.74 12.32
N GLY A 27 -19.11 7.02 12.69
CA GLY A 27 -18.22 7.46 13.77
C GLY A 27 -16.72 7.30 13.48
N GLN A 28 -16.35 7.04 12.23
CA GLN A 28 -14.95 6.91 11.77
C GLN A 28 -14.86 7.13 10.25
N ASP A 29 -13.63 7.30 9.74
CA ASP A 29 -13.31 7.55 8.32
C ASP A 29 -12.10 6.73 7.81
N PHE A 30 -11.87 5.53 8.36
CA PHE A 30 -10.76 4.63 8.00
C PHE A 30 -10.97 4.01 6.60
N LYS A 31 -11.23 4.87 5.61
CA LYS A 31 -11.58 4.48 4.24
C LYS A 31 -10.53 3.61 3.59
N TYR A 32 -9.27 4.05 3.66
CA TYR A 32 -8.19 3.38 2.93
C TYR A 32 -7.92 1.98 3.46
N GLU A 33 -7.99 1.83 4.77
CA GLU A 33 -7.73 0.59 5.48
C GLU A 33 -8.86 -0.41 5.26
N ILE A 34 -10.09 0.01 5.44
CA ILE A 34 -11.30 -0.83 5.23
C ILE A 34 -11.42 -1.23 3.75
N GLU A 35 -11.33 -0.27 2.81
CA GLU A 35 -11.34 -0.58 1.37
C GLU A 35 -10.15 -1.46 0.99
N GLY A 36 -8.98 -1.24 1.59
CA GLY A 36 -7.79 -2.06 1.41
C GLY A 36 -8.04 -3.53 1.75
N VAL A 37 -8.68 -3.81 2.89
CA VAL A 37 -9.07 -5.17 3.28
C VAL A 37 -10.12 -5.73 2.32
N CYS A 38 -11.15 -4.95 1.96
CA CYS A 38 -12.14 -5.38 0.96
C CYS A 38 -11.49 -5.79 -0.36
N LYS A 39 -10.51 -5.02 -0.85
CA LYS A 39 -9.78 -5.30 -2.10
C LYS A 39 -8.95 -6.58 -2.07
N LEU A 40 -8.55 -7.08 -0.90
CA LEU A 40 -7.88 -8.38 -0.78
C LEU A 40 -8.79 -9.54 -1.21
N PHE A 41 -10.09 -9.40 -1.02
CA PHE A 41 -11.10 -10.40 -1.36
C PHE A 41 -11.83 -10.08 -2.67
N PHE A 42 -11.96 -8.81 -3.00
CA PHE A 42 -12.69 -8.28 -4.16
C PHE A 42 -11.83 -7.31 -4.99
N PRO A 43 -10.76 -7.77 -5.65
CA PRO A 43 -9.76 -6.88 -6.27
C PRO A 43 -10.29 -6.06 -7.47
N LEU A 44 -11.42 -6.46 -8.05
CA LEU A 44 -12.00 -5.83 -9.25
C LEU A 44 -13.31 -5.07 -8.98
N ILE A 45 -13.79 -5.06 -7.74
CA ILE A 45 -15.02 -4.37 -7.37
C ILE A 45 -14.75 -2.85 -7.22
N ARG A 46 -15.74 -2.06 -7.62
CA ARG A 46 -15.79 -0.63 -7.31
C ARG A 46 -16.51 -0.43 -5.98
N PHE A 47 -15.92 0.41 -5.12
CA PHE A 47 -16.51 0.73 -3.83
C PHE A 47 -17.09 2.14 -3.84
N THR A 48 -18.35 2.25 -3.42
CA THR A 48 -19.01 3.51 -3.09
C THR A 48 -18.90 3.73 -1.58
N HIS A 49 -18.58 4.94 -1.14
CA HIS A 49 -18.36 5.26 0.27
C HIS A 49 -19.44 6.20 0.77
N ILE A 50 -20.13 5.82 1.86
CA ILE A 50 -21.15 6.62 2.52
C ILE A 50 -20.71 6.88 3.96
N TYR A 51 -20.42 8.15 4.26
CA TYR A 51 -20.01 8.59 5.58
C TYR A 51 -21.20 9.09 6.40
N ASN A 52 -21.03 9.10 7.73
CA ASN A 52 -22.10 9.44 8.68
C ASN A 52 -23.37 8.59 8.44
N ALA A 53 -23.20 7.37 8.00
CA ALA A 53 -24.27 6.42 7.83
C ALA A 53 -24.98 6.18 9.18
N PRO A 54 -26.26 5.79 9.19
CA PRO A 54 -26.93 5.41 10.44
C PRO A 54 -26.24 4.20 11.08
N ILE A 55 -26.41 4.05 12.42
CA ILE A 55 -25.85 2.90 13.16
C ILE A 55 -26.39 1.57 12.61
N LYS A 56 -27.63 1.57 12.15
CA LYS A 56 -28.24 0.44 11.47
C LYS A 56 -28.13 0.69 9.96
N PRO A 57 -27.60 -0.28 9.18
CA PRO A 57 -27.53 -0.15 7.73
C PRO A 57 -28.94 -0.04 7.12
N PRO A 58 -29.09 0.50 5.93
CA PRO A 58 -30.37 0.56 5.23
C PRO A 58 -30.89 -0.85 4.95
N ASP A 59 -32.20 -1.02 5.06
CA ASP A 59 -32.85 -2.27 4.68
C ASP A 59 -32.76 -2.44 3.15
N GLY A 60 -32.31 -3.60 2.68
CA GLY A 60 -32.21 -3.91 1.25
C GLY A 60 -31.46 -5.22 1.00
N ASP A 61 -31.51 -5.69 -0.24
CA ASP A 61 -30.82 -6.92 -0.69
C ASP A 61 -29.46 -6.63 -1.35
N GLU A 62 -28.93 -5.41 -1.23
CA GLU A 62 -27.66 -5.04 -1.85
C GLU A 62 -26.47 -5.49 -1.01
N ASP A 63 -25.40 -5.89 -1.67
CA ASP A 63 -24.16 -6.25 -1.00
C ASP A 63 -23.47 -5.01 -0.41
N TYR A 64 -23.12 -5.05 0.86
CA TYR A 64 -22.46 -3.95 1.55
C TYR A 64 -21.51 -4.40 2.66
N VAL A 65 -20.65 -3.47 3.04
CA VAL A 65 -19.87 -3.49 4.27
C VAL A 65 -20.29 -2.30 5.12
N HIS A 66 -20.63 -2.53 6.37
CA HIS A 66 -20.96 -1.47 7.32
C HIS A 66 -20.00 -1.52 8.51
N THR A 67 -19.33 -0.42 8.79
CA THR A 67 -18.34 -0.29 9.86
C THR A 67 -18.77 0.78 10.84
N VAL A 68 -18.83 0.44 12.13
CA VAL A 68 -19.30 1.30 13.21
C VAL A 68 -18.22 1.44 14.26
N ARG A 69 -17.94 2.70 14.64
CA ARG A 69 -17.18 3.07 15.83
C ARG A 69 -18.08 3.90 16.74
N LEU A 70 -18.50 3.31 17.84
CA LEU A 70 -19.37 3.96 18.81
C LEU A 70 -18.63 4.15 20.14
N ARG A 71 -18.20 5.40 20.39
CA ARG A 71 -17.51 5.75 21.63
C ARG A 71 -18.52 5.87 22.78
N ARG A 72 -18.27 5.14 23.87
CA ARG A 72 -18.96 5.23 25.15
C ARG A 72 -18.02 5.85 26.20
N THR A 73 -18.47 5.98 27.43
CA THR A 73 -17.69 6.62 28.51
C THR A 73 -16.33 5.95 28.72
N ASP A 74 -16.28 4.64 28.88
CA ASP A 74 -15.08 3.89 29.26
C ASP A 74 -14.52 3.01 28.14
N GLU A 75 -15.33 2.69 27.13
CA GLU A 75 -14.99 1.81 26.03
C GLU A 75 -15.51 2.33 24.69
N THR A 76 -14.97 1.78 23.62
CA THR A 76 -15.51 1.99 22.28
C THR A 76 -15.94 0.65 21.71
N LEU A 77 -17.19 0.59 21.29
CA LEU A 77 -17.71 -0.52 20.51
C LEU A 77 -17.31 -0.36 19.06
N LEU A 78 -16.68 -1.38 18.52
CA LEU A 78 -16.31 -1.54 17.12
C LEU A 78 -17.16 -2.68 16.54
N ARG A 79 -17.90 -2.40 15.47
CA ARG A 79 -18.79 -3.37 14.84
C ARG A 79 -18.56 -3.36 13.34
N VAL A 80 -18.53 -4.53 12.76
CA VAL A 80 -18.52 -4.74 11.31
C VAL A 80 -19.68 -5.66 10.94
N GLU A 81 -20.43 -5.23 9.96
CA GLU A 81 -21.49 -6.02 9.33
C GLU A 81 -21.20 -6.13 7.84
N VAL A 82 -21.27 -7.33 7.32
CA VAL A 82 -21.07 -7.62 5.89
C VAL A 82 -22.30 -8.35 5.39
N GLN A 83 -22.97 -7.78 4.42
CA GLN A 83 -24.05 -8.43 3.68
C GLN A 83 -23.53 -8.87 2.32
N LEU A 84 -23.66 -10.14 2.03
CA LEU A 84 -23.29 -10.75 0.75
C LEU A 84 -24.37 -11.76 0.36
N ASP A 85 -24.86 -11.67 -0.88
CA ASP A 85 -25.89 -12.58 -1.43
C ASP A 85 -27.15 -12.67 -0.56
N GLY A 86 -27.57 -11.56 0.06
CA GLY A 86 -28.75 -11.48 0.94
C GLY A 86 -28.56 -12.04 2.35
N GLU A 87 -27.36 -12.50 2.71
CA GLU A 87 -27.05 -12.96 4.07
C GLU A 87 -26.13 -11.97 4.77
N SER A 88 -26.49 -11.56 5.99
CA SER A 88 -25.71 -10.67 6.84
C SER A 88 -24.92 -11.44 7.89
N THR A 89 -23.67 -11.03 8.11
CA THR A 89 -22.79 -11.51 9.15
C THR A 89 -22.24 -10.32 9.94
N VAL A 90 -22.34 -10.39 11.28
CA VAL A 90 -21.93 -9.31 12.18
C VAL A 90 -20.86 -9.82 13.14
N GLN A 91 -19.83 -9.00 13.36
CA GLN A 91 -18.86 -9.17 14.45
C GLN A 91 -18.66 -7.86 15.20
N GLU A 92 -18.44 -7.94 16.50
CA GLU A 92 -18.29 -6.80 17.40
C GLU A 92 -17.14 -7.05 18.38
N GLU A 93 -16.42 -5.98 18.72
CA GLU A 93 -15.39 -5.97 19.76
C GLU A 93 -15.42 -4.63 20.50
N SER A 94 -15.25 -4.66 21.84
CA SER A 94 -15.11 -3.46 22.65
C SER A 94 -13.67 -3.26 23.08
N ILE A 95 -13.14 -2.04 22.91
CA ILE A 95 -11.81 -1.66 23.35
C ILE A 95 -11.86 -0.53 24.37
N LYS A 96 -10.90 -0.51 25.32
CA LYS A 96 -10.81 0.56 26.33
C LYS A 96 -10.34 1.87 25.70
N ASN A 97 -10.94 3.00 26.11
CA ASN A 97 -10.63 4.32 25.59
C ASN A 97 -9.24 4.87 25.97
N ALA A 98 -8.58 4.30 26.96
CA ALA A 98 -7.34 4.83 27.57
C ALA A 98 -6.03 4.36 26.91
N GLN A 99 -6.03 3.98 25.64
CA GLN A 99 -4.84 3.45 24.97
C GLN A 99 -4.06 4.54 24.22
N THR A 100 -2.73 4.50 24.31
CA THR A 100 -1.86 5.23 23.42
C THR A 100 -2.09 4.73 21.98
N ARG A 101 -2.26 5.64 21.01
CA ARG A 101 -2.60 5.32 19.61
C ARG A 101 -3.99 4.66 19.45
N TYR A 102 -4.93 5.18 20.17
CA TYR A 102 -6.31 4.70 20.19
C TYR A 102 -6.95 4.57 18.81
N ASP A 103 -6.77 5.55 17.91
CA ASP A 103 -7.34 5.50 16.55
C ASP A 103 -6.75 4.35 15.72
N ASN A 104 -5.44 4.12 15.81
CA ASN A 104 -4.79 3.00 15.11
C ASN A 104 -5.29 1.64 15.62
N GLU A 105 -5.64 1.54 16.92
CA GLU A 105 -6.19 0.30 17.48
C GLU A 105 -7.65 0.09 17.03
N CYS A 106 -8.46 1.13 16.97
CA CYS A 106 -9.82 1.06 16.41
C CYS A 106 -9.80 0.60 14.94
N GLU A 107 -8.95 1.22 14.13
CA GLU A 107 -8.72 0.87 12.73
C GLU A 107 -8.32 -0.60 12.59
N ARG A 108 -7.29 -1.02 13.33
CA ARG A 108 -6.80 -2.40 13.30
C ARG A 108 -7.88 -3.42 13.64
N VAL A 109 -8.65 -3.18 14.71
CA VAL A 109 -9.71 -4.09 15.14
C VAL A 109 -10.80 -4.17 14.10
N LEU A 110 -11.27 -3.05 13.55
CA LEU A 110 -12.27 -3.06 12.46
C LEU A 110 -11.76 -3.84 11.23
N CYS A 111 -10.50 -3.67 10.86
CA CYS A 111 -9.88 -4.42 9.77
C CYS A 111 -9.80 -5.93 10.05
N VAL A 112 -9.51 -6.33 11.30
CA VAL A 112 -9.48 -7.74 11.71
C VAL A 112 -10.87 -8.36 11.66
N LEU A 113 -11.88 -7.69 12.23
CA LEU A 113 -13.26 -8.17 12.18
C LEU A 113 -13.75 -8.34 10.73
N LEU A 114 -13.50 -7.34 9.89
CA LEU A 114 -13.83 -7.40 8.46
C LEU A 114 -13.13 -8.57 7.76
N TYR A 115 -11.82 -8.71 7.97
CA TYR A 115 -11.04 -9.80 7.38
C TYR A 115 -11.60 -11.17 7.78
N GLN A 116 -11.91 -11.38 9.06
CA GLN A 116 -12.43 -12.65 9.57
C GLN A 116 -13.80 -12.99 8.98
N ILE A 117 -14.71 -12.02 8.86
CA ILE A 117 -16.01 -12.23 8.21
C ILE A 117 -15.80 -12.63 6.74
N LEU A 118 -14.99 -11.87 6.00
CA LEU A 118 -14.76 -12.13 4.58
C LEU A 118 -14.02 -13.45 4.33
N GLN A 119 -13.05 -13.79 5.19
CA GLN A 119 -12.34 -15.07 5.13
C GLN A 119 -13.30 -16.25 5.32
N ALA A 120 -14.19 -16.17 6.31
CA ALA A 120 -15.16 -17.23 6.59
C ALA A 120 -16.19 -17.38 5.44
N ARG A 121 -16.63 -16.27 4.87
CA ARG A 121 -17.64 -16.26 3.79
C ARG A 121 -17.10 -16.71 2.44
N ILE A 122 -15.89 -16.26 2.10
CA ILE A 122 -15.29 -16.46 0.76
C ILE A 122 -14.36 -17.68 0.71
N GLY A 123 -13.84 -18.12 1.87
CA GLY A 123 -12.93 -19.26 1.97
C GLY A 123 -11.52 -18.99 1.47
N VAL A 124 -11.14 -17.71 1.34
CA VAL A 124 -9.80 -17.26 0.93
C VAL A 124 -9.09 -16.63 2.13
N SER A 125 -7.80 -16.94 2.29
CA SER A 125 -6.96 -16.39 3.36
C SER A 125 -5.81 -15.57 2.79
N PRO A 126 -5.97 -14.25 2.58
CA PRO A 126 -4.88 -13.38 2.15
C PRO A 126 -3.68 -13.46 3.09
N ARG A 127 -2.50 -13.84 2.57
CA ARG A 127 -1.36 -14.25 3.41
C ARG A 127 -0.70 -13.12 4.19
N TRP A 128 -0.86 -11.87 3.78
CA TRP A 128 -0.38 -10.70 4.52
C TRP A 128 -1.37 -10.21 5.59
N GLY A 129 -2.47 -10.96 5.81
CA GLY A 129 -3.50 -10.57 6.76
C GLY A 129 -4.12 -9.22 6.39
N ILE A 130 -4.25 -8.34 7.36
CA ILE A 130 -4.79 -6.99 7.17
C ILE A 130 -3.72 -5.95 6.78
N LEU A 131 -2.47 -6.34 6.58
CA LEU A 131 -1.42 -5.39 6.16
C LEU A 131 -1.61 -4.99 4.70
N THR A 132 -2.19 -3.82 4.46
CA THR A 132 -2.40 -3.23 3.15
C THR A 132 -1.65 -1.90 3.03
N GLY A 133 -1.10 -1.60 1.85
CA GLY A 133 -0.43 -0.32 1.56
C GLY A 133 0.85 -0.04 2.36
N VAL A 134 1.39 -1.00 3.09
CA VAL A 134 2.58 -0.87 3.93
C VAL A 134 3.70 -1.81 3.48
N ARG A 135 4.94 -1.48 3.87
CA ARG A 135 6.10 -2.36 3.70
C ARG A 135 6.33 -3.14 5.00
N PRO A 136 6.01 -4.46 5.05
CA PRO A 136 6.09 -5.23 6.29
C PRO A 136 7.49 -5.24 6.92
N VAL A 137 8.54 -5.19 6.11
CA VAL A 137 9.94 -5.11 6.56
C VAL A 137 10.21 -3.89 7.42
N ASN A 138 9.65 -2.73 7.06
CA ASN A 138 9.81 -1.51 7.85
C ASN A 138 9.17 -1.64 9.24
N ILE A 139 8.10 -2.41 9.35
CA ILE A 139 7.45 -2.71 10.64
C ILE A 139 8.42 -3.53 11.50
N ILE A 140 9.00 -4.61 10.95
CA ILE A 140 9.97 -5.45 11.66
C ILE A 140 11.16 -4.63 12.15
N GLN A 141 11.76 -3.82 11.28
CA GLN A 141 12.92 -2.98 11.62
C GLN A 141 12.58 -2.00 12.73
N ARG A 142 11.42 -1.33 12.66
CA ARG A 142 10.96 -0.41 13.70
C ARG A 142 10.75 -1.13 15.05
N GLU A 143 10.12 -2.29 15.04
CA GLU A 143 9.86 -3.04 16.28
C GLU A 143 11.16 -3.61 16.88
N ARG A 144 12.15 -4.00 16.09
CA ARG A 144 13.50 -4.34 16.55
C ARG A 144 14.18 -3.15 17.26
N GLN A 145 14.01 -1.93 16.72
CA GLN A 145 14.53 -0.70 17.36
C GLN A 145 13.89 -0.41 18.73
N THR A 146 12.68 -0.88 18.98
CA THR A 146 12.04 -0.79 20.32
C THR A 146 12.54 -1.85 21.30
N GLY A 147 13.46 -2.73 20.89
CA GLY A 147 14.04 -3.79 21.73
C GLY A 147 13.29 -5.12 21.71
N LYS A 148 12.28 -5.29 20.87
CA LYS A 148 11.58 -6.58 20.70
C LYS A 148 12.44 -7.57 19.93
N ASN A 149 12.43 -8.83 20.36
CA ASN A 149 13.05 -9.91 19.60
C ASN A 149 12.11 -10.41 18.47
N ASP A 150 12.68 -11.15 17.52
CA ASP A 150 11.95 -11.63 16.33
C ASP A 150 10.77 -12.54 16.67
N THR A 151 10.88 -13.35 17.74
CA THR A 151 9.76 -14.20 18.19
C THR A 151 8.58 -13.36 18.67
N GLN A 152 8.84 -12.31 19.43
CA GLN A 152 7.80 -11.38 19.91
C GLN A 152 7.16 -10.62 18.75
N ILE A 153 7.96 -10.18 17.76
CA ILE A 153 7.48 -9.48 16.59
C ILE A 153 6.63 -10.42 15.73
N ALA A 154 7.08 -11.67 15.53
CA ALA A 154 6.34 -12.67 14.76
C ALA A 154 4.98 -13.00 15.40
N ALA A 155 4.96 -13.25 16.71
CA ALA A 155 3.72 -13.50 17.45
C ALA A 155 2.75 -12.31 17.33
N TRP A 156 3.24 -11.10 17.54
CA TRP A 156 2.45 -9.87 17.44
C TRP A 156 1.87 -9.66 16.03
N LEU A 157 2.67 -9.84 14.96
CA LEU A 157 2.20 -9.71 13.57
C LEU A 157 1.18 -10.81 13.20
N SER A 158 1.41 -12.04 13.68
CA SER A 158 0.48 -13.15 13.44
C SER A 158 -0.86 -12.95 14.15
N GLU A 159 -0.83 -12.57 15.43
CA GLU A 159 -2.03 -12.45 16.26
C GLU A 159 -2.83 -11.17 15.96
N LYS A 160 -2.13 -10.04 15.81
CA LYS A 160 -2.77 -8.73 15.68
C LYS A 160 -3.06 -8.33 14.23
N TYR A 161 -2.27 -8.83 13.26
CA TYR A 161 -2.41 -8.46 11.85
C TYR A 161 -2.73 -9.65 10.94
N LEU A 162 -2.85 -10.85 11.49
CA LEU A 162 -3.22 -12.09 10.78
C LEU A 162 -2.23 -12.47 9.67
N VAL A 163 -0.96 -12.10 9.83
CA VAL A 163 0.10 -12.42 8.85
C VAL A 163 0.46 -13.90 8.95
N SER A 164 0.50 -14.59 7.80
CA SER A 164 0.83 -16.01 7.74
C SER A 164 2.31 -16.29 8.00
N ALA A 165 2.62 -17.50 8.49
CA ALA A 165 3.97 -17.89 8.86
C ALA A 165 4.98 -17.81 7.70
N ASP A 166 4.57 -18.17 6.47
CA ASP A 166 5.41 -18.07 5.27
C ASP A 166 5.75 -16.62 4.91
N LYS A 167 4.81 -15.68 5.11
CA LYS A 167 5.04 -14.26 4.89
C LYS A 167 5.88 -13.62 5.98
N LEU A 168 5.73 -14.05 7.23
CA LEU A 168 6.63 -13.67 8.31
C LEU A 168 8.07 -14.10 8.01
N LYS A 169 8.28 -15.37 7.62
CA LYS A 169 9.59 -15.87 7.22
C LYS A 169 10.22 -15.03 6.09
N LEU A 170 9.44 -14.69 5.06
CA LEU A 170 9.90 -13.84 3.96
C LEU A 170 10.26 -12.43 4.46
N ALA A 171 9.43 -11.84 5.31
CA ALA A 171 9.66 -10.49 5.81
C ALA A 171 10.92 -10.41 6.70
N PHE A 172 11.16 -11.39 7.57
CA PHE A 172 12.36 -11.46 8.39
C PHE A 172 13.62 -11.66 7.53
N LEU A 173 13.59 -12.61 6.58
CA LEU A 173 14.70 -12.83 5.66
C LEU A 173 15.06 -11.53 4.90
N THR A 174 14.04 -10.79 4.45
CA THR A 174 14.26 -9.50 3.77
C THR A 174 14.84 -8.46 4.73
N ALA A 175 14.35 -8.39 5.98
CA ALA A 175 14.89 -7.48 6.98
C ALA A 175 16.37 -7.77 7.27
N ASP A 176 16.71 -9.04 7.43
CA ASP A 176 18.10 -9.48 7.69
C ASP A 176 19.03 -9.17 6.52
N THR A 177 18.53 -9.33 5.29
CA THR A 177 19.28 -8.99 4.06
C THR A 177 19.55 -7.48 3.96
N GLN A 178 18.60 -6.65 4.42
CA GLN A 178 18.75 -5.18 4.39
C GLN A 178 19.56 -4.63 5.54
N GLU A 179 19.62 -5.31 6.68
CA GLU A 179 20.24 -4.83 7.90
C GLU A 179 21.70 -4.36 7.74
N PRO A 180 22.61 -5.11 7.05
CA PRO A 180 23.98 -4.65 6.84
C PRO A 180 24.06 -3.34 6.03
N MET A 181 23.17 -3.16 5.05
CA MET A 181 23.10 -1.94 4.24
C MET A 181 22.65 -0.76 5.10
N LEU A 182 21.60 -0.95 5.91
CA LEU A 182 21.09 0.10 6.79
C LEU A 182 22.12 0.53 7.85
N ARG A 183 22.85 -0.43 8.42
CA ARG A 183 23.93 -0.15 9.38
C ARG A 183 25.11 0.58 8.77
N SER A 184 25.37 0.40 7.48
CA SER A 184 26.47 1.09 6.78
C SER A 184 26.10 2.52 6.34
N MET A 185 24.84 2.93 6.48
CA MET A 185 24.40 4.29 6.14
C MET A 185 24.98 5.31 7.12
N ARG A 186 25.49 6.42 6.58
CA ARG A 186 26.01 7.55 7.37
C ARG A 186 24.85 8.49 7.73
N PRO A 187 24.88 9.19 8.88
CA PRO A 187 23.80 10.11 9.28
C PRO A 187 23.50 11.20 8.25
N ALA A 188 24.51 11.67 7.53
CA ALA A 188 24.38 12.70 6.50
C ALA A 188 24.31 12.12 5.07
N SER A 189 23.97 10.82 4.91
CA SER A 189 23.83 10.22 3.58
C SER A 189 22.43 10.39 3.01
N PHE A 190 22.35 10.45 1.68
CA PHE A 190 21.09 10.47 0.93
C PHE A 190 21.12 9.52 -0.25
N SER A 191 19.94 9.15 -0.71
CA SER A 191 19.72 8.34 -1.92
C SER A 191 19.14 9.21 -3.02
N LEU A 192 19.75 9.14 -4.23
CA LEU A 192 19.25 9.83 -5.39
C LEU A 192 18.32 8.91 -6.19
N TYR A 193 17.05 9.28 -6.31
CA TYR A 193 16.10 8.61 -7.18
C TYR A 193 15.85 9.44 -8.45
N VAL A 194 16.31 8.94 -9.58
CA VAL A 194 16.12 9.57 -10.90
C VAL A 194 14.89 8.93 -11.56
N ALA A 195 13.78 9.64 -11.60
CA ALA A 195 12.54 9.15 -12.17
C ALA A 195 12.50 9.29 -13.68
N ILE A 196 12.15 8.24 -14.41
CA ILE A 196 11.90 8.28 -15.86
C ILE A 196 10.43 7.91 -16.09
N PRO A 197 9.51 8.89 -16.26
CA PRO A 197 8.06 8.64 -16.32
C PRO A 197 7.59 8.21 -17.70
N PHE A 198 8.42 7.54 -18.48
CA PHE A 198 8.11 7.09 -19.83
C PHE A 198 8.14 5.57 -19.94
N CYS A 199 7.25 5.02 -20.77
CA CYS A 199 7.19 3.60 -21.11
C CYS A 199 6.94 3.45 -22.62
N THR A 200 7.43 2.36 -23.23
CA THR A 200 7.10 2.02 -24.61
C THR A 200 5.66 1.54 -24.77
N SER A 201 5.08 0.98 -23.70
CA SER A 201 3.68 0.54 -23.62
C SER A 201 3.19 0.67 -22.18
N ARG A 202 1.87 0.62 -21.96
CA ARG A 202 1.30 0.65 -20.61
C ARG A 202 0.86 -0.76 -20.20
N CYS A 203 1.46 -1.30 -19.13
CA CYS A 203 1.05 -2.57 -18.55
C CYS A 203 -0.33 -2.43 -17.88
N SER A 204 -1.20 -3.41 -18.04
CA SER A 204 -2.57 -3.39 -17.50
C SER A 204 -2.63 -3.33 -15.96
N TYR A 205 -1.59 -3.78 -15.28
CA TYR A 205 -1.46 -3.82 -13.82
C TYR A 205 -0.68 -2.63 -13.23
N CYS A 206 -0.13 -1.73 -14.08
CA CYS A 206 0.78 -0.70 -13.61
C CYS A 206 0.04 0.47 -12.96
N SER A 207 0.40 0.77 -11.70
CA SER A 207 -0.11 1.91 -10.93
C SER A 207 0.80 3.14 -10.99
N PHE A 208 1.98 3.04 -11.60
CA PHE A 208 2.90 4.17 -11.70
C PHE A 208 2.38 5.27 -12.64
N VAL A 209 2.65 6.51 -12.26
CA VAL A 209 2.42 7.66 -13.14
C VAL A 209 3.45 7.60 -14.25
N SER A 210 3.01 7.15 -15.43
CA SER A 210 3.87 7.04 -16.62
C SER A 210 3.12 7.39 -17.89
N HIS A 211 3.87 7.85 -18.89
CA HIS A 211 3.36 8.22 -20.20
C HIS A 211 3.88 7.23 -21.26
N ALA A 212 2.96 6.64 -22.03
CA ALA A 212 3.35 5.78 -23.14
C ALA A 212 3.89 6.63 -24.32
N ILE A 213 5.08 6.28 -24.82
CA ILE A 213 5.75 6.95 -25.96
C ILE A 213 5.29 6.31 -27.27
N THR A 214 3.99 6.39 -27.56
CA THR A 214 3.40 5.74 -28.74
C THR A 214 3.23 6.69 -29.93
N THR A 215 3.47 7.99 -29.75
CA THR A 215 3.31 9.01 -30.79
C THR A 215 4.53 9.89 -30.88
N LYS A 216 4.75 10.49 -32.07
CA LYS A 216 5.86 11.45 -32.29
C LYS A 216 5.81 12.60 -31.26
N LYS A 217 4.64 13.16 -31.02
CA LYS A 217 4.44 14.22 -30.01
C LYS A 217 4.84 13.80 -28.59
N ALA A 218 4.67 12.53 -28.25
CA ALA A 218 5.11 11.99 -26.96
C ALA A 218 6.62 11.82 -26.92
N THR A 219 7.25 11.41 -28.03
CA THR A 219 8.70 11.28 -28.16
C THR A 219 9.39 12.64 -28.06
N ASP A 220 8.84 13.69 -28.70
CA ASP A 220 9.40 15.05 -28.65
C ASP A 220 9.47 15.62 -27.22
N LYS A 221 8.55 15.20 -26.35
CA LYS A 221 8.56 15.57 -24.92
C LYS A 221 9.68 14.91 -24.12
N VAL A 222 10.23 13.79 -24.59
CA VAL A 222 11.29 13.08 -23.86
C VAL A 222 12.57 13.91 -23.85
N ASP A 223 12.94 14.54 -24.97
CA ASP A 223 14.14 15.38 -25.06
C ASP A 223 14.03 16.60 -24.14
N GLU A 224 12.87 17.25 -24.13
CA GLU A 224 12.61 18.35 -23.20
C GLU A 224 12.70 17.89 -21.74
N TYR A 225 12.10 16.74 -21.44
CA TYR A 225 12.17 16.15 -20.11
C TYR A 225 13.61 15.88 -19.66
N VAL A 226 14.42 15.23 -20.50
CA VAL A 226 15.83 14.92 -20.22
C VAL A 226 16.60 16.22 -19.94
N ARG A 227 16.38 17.27 -20.74
CA ARG A 227 17.01 18.57 -20.51
C ARG A 227 16.62 19.19 -19.17
N LEU A 228 15.33 19.12 -18.81
CA LEU A 228 14.83 19.64 -17.52
C LEU A 228 15.34 18.80 -16.36
N LEU A 229 15.34 17.47 -16.49
CA LEU A 229 15.88 16.55 -15.49
C LEU A 229 17.35 16.83 -15.18
N CYS A 230 18.19 17.09 -16.20
CA CYS A 230 19.59 17.46 -15.98
C CYS A 230 19.73 18.77 -15.19
N ARG A 231 18.84 19.75 -15.42
CA ARG A 231 18.81 21.00 -14.64
C ARG A 231 18.35 20.77 -13.20
N GLU A 232 17.39 19.87 -13.00
CA GLU A 232 16.92 19.48 -11.66
C GLU A 232 18.02 18.75 -10.90
N LEU A 233 18.78 17.85 -11.54
CA LEU A 233 19.93 17.17 -10.95
C LEU A 233 21.00 18.18 -10.51
N GLU A 234 21.30 19.20 -11.31
CA GLU A 234 22.20 20.29 -10.91
C GLU A 234 21.73 20.99 -9.62
N LYS A 235 20.45 21.36 -9.55
CA LYS A 235 19.89 22.02 -8.37
C LYS A 235 19.83 21.11 -7.15
N ALA A 236 19.50 19.84 -7.33
CA ALA A 236 19.55 18.85 -6.26
C ALA A 236 20.98 18.69 -5.70
N ALA A 237 21.98 18.71 -6.56
CA ALA A 237 23.39 18.66 -6.13
C ALA A 237 23.82 19.92 -5.37
N ASP A 238 23.37 21.12 -5.80
CA ASP A 238 23.60 22.38 -5.07
C ASP A 238 23.05 22.28 -3.64
N VAL A 239 21.80 21.78 -3.48
CA VAL A 239 21.17 21.60 -2.16
C VAL A 239 21.92 20.56 -1.33
N ALA A 240 22.26 19.41 -1.90
CA ALA A 240 23.02 18.38 -1.20
C ALA A 240 24.37 18.90 -0.67
N LYS A 241 25.04 19.74 -1.49
CA LYS A 241 26.30 20.37 -1.10
C LYS A 241 26.14 21.41 0.01
N GLN A 242 25.11 22.23 -0.04
CA GLN A 242 24.78 23.22 1.00
C GLN A 242 24.50 22.54 2.34
N GLU A 243 23.73 21.45 2.33
CA GLU A 243 23.37 20.66 3.50
C GLU A 243 24.47 19.65 3.90
N LYS A 244 25.61 19.63 3.20
CA LYS A 244 26.74 18.71 3.45
C LYS A 244 26.34 17.23 3.43
N LEU A 245 25.41 16.88 2.54
CA LEU A 245 24.94 15.51 2.39
C LEU A 245 25.91 14.71 1.50
N VAL A 246 26.01 13.41 1.77
CA VAL A 246 26.88 12.49 1.01
C VAL A 246 26.00 11.49 0.26
N LEU A 247 26.22 11.40 -1.06
CA LEU A 247 25.50 10.42 -1.88
C LEU A 247 25.89 8.98 -1.48
N ASP A 248 24.89 8.17 -1.19
CA ASP A 248 25.05 6.75 -0.79
C ASP A 248 24.56 5.79 -1.88
N THR A 249 23.40 6.07 -2.49
CA THR A 249 22.83 5.22 -3.54
C THR A 249 22.26 6.04 -4.68
N ILE A 250 22.30 5.45 -5.89
CA ILE A 250 21.67 6.01 -7.09
C ILE A 250 20.70 4.96 -7.64
N TYR A 251 19.45 5.34 -7.83
CA TYR A 251 18.45 4.48 -8.44
C TYR A 251 17.74 5.21 -9.58
N ILE A 252 17.87 4.68 -10.80
CA ILE A 252 17.15 5.18 -11.98
C ILE A 252 15.95 4.28 -12.21
N GLY A 253 14.74 4.83 -12.09
CA GLY A 253 13.50 4.04 -12.10
C GLY A 253 12.29 4.82 -12.58
N GLY A 254 11.11 4.44 -12.13
CA GLY A 254 9.81 5.04 -12.51
C GLY A 254 9.03 4.19 -13.49
N GLY A 255 8.85 4.67 -14.73
CA GLY A 255 8.24 3.90 -15.80
C GLY A 255 9.20 2.82 -16.33
N THR A 256 9.85 3.10 -17.45
CA THR A 256 10.87 2.21 -18.03
C THR A 256 12.10 3.06 -18.41
N PRO A 257 13.16 3.07 -17.61
CA PRO A 257 14.35 3.88 -17.90
C PRO A 257 14.93 3.65 -19.31
N THR A 258 14.89 2.39 -19.78
CA THR A 258 15.34 2.02 -21.14
C THR A 258 14.35 2.40 -22.26
N ALA A 259 13.27 3.12 -21.95
CA ALA A 259 12.46 3.81 -22.95
C ALA A 259 13.19 5.06 -23.50
N LEU A 260 14.18 5.57 -22.77
CA LEU A 260 15.12 6.55 -23.28
C LEU A 260 16.06 5.92 -24.31
N SER A 261 16.46 6.69 -25.31
CA SER A 261 17.53 6.28 -26.21
C SER A 261 18.87 6.19 -25.48
N ALA A 262 19.83 5.44 -26.03
CA ALA A 262 21.17 5.33 -25.45
C ALA A 262 21.82 6.72 -25.24
N GLN A 263 21.65 7.66 -26.19
CA GLN A 263 22.16 9.00 -26.07
C GLN A 263 21.49 9.81 -24.95
N GLN A 264 20.18 9.72 -24.82
CA GLN A 264 19.42 10.37 -23.74
C GLN A 264 19.81 9.81 -22.37
N LEU A 265 19.95 8.47 -22.26
CA LEU A 265 20.39 7.83 -21.04
C LEU A 265 21.82 8.23 -20.67
N GLN A 266 22.73 8.29 -21.66
CA GLN A 266 24.09 8.79 -21.48
C GLN A 266 24.07 10.23 -20.94
N THR A 267 23.24 11.11 -21.52
CA THR A 267 23.10 12.49 -21.05
C THR A 267 22.72 12.59 -19.58
N VAL A 268 21.76 11.75 -19.13
CA VAL A 268 21.34 11.71 -17.72
C VAL A 268 22.46 11.18 -16.81
N THR A 269 23.14 10.09 -17.21
CA THR A 269 24.23 9.52 -16.41
C THR A 269 25.45 10.44 -16.34
N ASP A 270 25.77 11.14 -17.43
CA ASP A 270 26.82 12.16 -17.43
C ASP A 270 26.50 13.34 -16.52
N ALA A 271 25.22 13.77 -16.47
CA ALA A 271 24.78 14.80 -15.54
C ALA A 271 24.92 14.35 -14.07
N VAL A 272 24.52 13.10 -13.75
CA VAL A 272 24.72 12.54 -12.42
C VAL A 272 26.20 12.53 -12.03
N ASN A 273 27.07 12.00 -12.90
CA ASN A 273 28.52 11.93 -12.63
C ASN A 273 29.19 13.30 -12.56
N ARG A 274 28.63 14.31 -13.25
CA ARG A 274 29.17 15.69 -13.25
C ARG A 274 28.82 16.42 -11.94
N TYR A 275 27.60 16.26 -11.45
CA TYR A 275 27.10 17.08 -10.35
C TYR A 275 27.26 16.42 -8.97
N PHE A 276 27.33 15.09 -8.92
CA PHE A 276 27.45 14.33 -7.67
C PHE A 276 28.79 13.59 -7.61
N ASP A 277 29.34 13.48 -6.41
CA ASP A 277 30.44 12.55 -6.15
C ASP A 277 29.88 11.12 -6.08
N THR A 278 30.06 10.37 -7.17
CA THR A 278 29.61 8.99 -7.30
C THR A 278 30.63 7.95 -6.83
N ALA A 279 31.85 8.38 -6.42
CA ALA A 279 32.89 7.49 -5.95
C ALA A 279 32.52 6.89 -4.59
N GLY A 280 31.96 5.73 -4.54
CA GLY A 280 31.49 5.06 -3.33
C GLY A 280 29.97 5.03 -3.15
N ALA A 281 29.21 5.57 -4.13
CA ALA A 281 27.76 5.33 -4.23
C ALA A 281 27.48 3.91 -4.75
N ARG A 282 26.37 3.33 -4.31
CA ARG A 282 25.90 1.98 -4.70
C ARG A 282 24.81 2.07 -5.74
#